data_c0c8381d13b5a2e5ffc9d040ba08d54a
#
_entry.id   c0c8381d13b5a2e5ffc9d040ba08d54a
#
_cell.length_a   1.000
_cell.length_b   1.000
_cell.length_c   1.000
_cell.angle_alpha   90.00
_cell.angle_beta   90.00
_cell.angle_gamma   90.00
#
_symmetry.space_group_name_H-M   'P 1'
#
loop_
_entity.id
_entity.type
_entity.pdbx_description
1 polymer ?
#
loop_
_entity_poly.entity_id
_entity_poly.type
_entity_poly.pdbx_seq_one_letter_code
_entity_poly.pdbx_strand_id
1 'polypeptide(L)'
;KKEVKAACAKLGIAPNNLILHDFPVRRFPEFRQDILEVMVQLNSTLAPNLVILPNQNDTHQDHNVISHEGFRAFKKTSMLGYELPWNSLTITTTGFVVLEEPHLDLKVDAVKCYESQSFRGYAGEEFVRSLAITRGTQIGCRYAEVFEVTRWIIS
;
A
#
# COMPACT_ATOMS: atom_id res chain seq x y z
N LYS A 1 0.65 10.89 -12.52
CA LYS A 1 1.91 10.23 -12.90
C LYS A 1 3.17 11.00 -12.45
N LYS A 2 3.21 12.36 -12.53
CA LYS A 2 4.39 13.14 -12.09
C LYS A 2 4.64 12.97 -10.58
N GLU A 3 3.61 13.12 -9.76
CA GLU A 3 3.70 13.04 -8.30
C GLU A 3 4.17 11.65 -7.81
N VAL A 4 3.59 10.55 -8.35
CA VAL A 4 4.03 9.21 -7.97
C VAL A 4 5.49 8.93 -8.32
N LYS A 5 5.98 9.43 -9.46
CA LYS A 5 7.40 9.32 -9.81
C LYS A 5 8.29 10.06 -8.81
N ALA A 6 7.89 11.27 -8.41
CA ALA A 6 8.61 12.05 -7.41
C ALA A 6 8.62 11.35 -6.04
N ALA A 7 7.47 10.83 -5.59
CA ALA A 7 7.36 10.08 -4.35
C ALA A 7 8.23 8.82 -4.34
N CYS A 8 8.18 8.02 -5.42
CA CYS A 8 9.01 6.83 -5.58
C CYS A 8 10.51 7.17 -5.54
N ALA A 9 10.92 8.27 -6.18
CA ALA A 9 12.31 8.72 -6.14
C ALA A 9 12.76 9.08 -4.70
N LYS A 10 11.88 9.71 -3.90
CA LYS A 10 12.15 9.97 -2.47
C LYS A 10 12.38 8.69 -1.66
N LEU A 11 11.64 7.63 -1.99
CA LEU A 11 11.78 6.31 -1.36
C LEU A 11 12.95 5.48 -1.92
N GLY A 12 13.74 6.03 -2.83
CA GLY A 12 14.86 5.32 -3.46
C GLY A 12 14.44 4.26 -4.50
N ILE A 13 13.18 4.26 -4.93
CA ILE A 13 12.70 3.34 -5.96
C ILE A 13 13.18 3.81 -7.32
N ALA A 14 14.00 2.98 -7.97
CA ALA A 14 14.50 3.28 -9.31
C ALA A 14 13.37 3.37 -10.35
N PRO A 15 13.45 4.26 -11.35
CA PRO A 15 12.39 4.42 -12.35
C PRO A 15 11.99 3.13 -13.07
N ASN A 16 12.92 2.21 -13.29
CA ASN A 16 12.68 0.92 -13.95
C ASN A 16 11.89 -0.06 -13.07
N ASN A 17 11.80 0.21 -11.77
CA ASN A 17 11.01 -0.59 -10.83
C ASN A 17 9.60 -0.02 -10.63
N LEU A 18 9.25 1.07 -11.32
CA LEU A 18 7.93 1.69 -11.27
C LEU A 18 7.14 1.37 -12.54
N ILE A 19 6.16 0.48 -12.40
CA ILE A 19 5.25 0.10 -13.48
C ILE A 19 3.93 0.87 -13.30
N LEU A 20 3.50 1.59 -14.32
CA LEU A 20 2.28 2.42 -14.29
C LEU A 20 1.34 2.02 -15.41
N HIS A 21 0.08 1.81 -15.05
CA HIS A 21 -1.03 1.56 -15.97
C HIS A 21 -2.00 2.75 -16.03
N ASP A 22 -2.80 2.82 -17.08
CA ASP A 22 -3.72 3.93 -17.36
C ASP A 22 -5.20 3.52 -17.21
N PHE A 23 -5.52 2.80 -16.13
CA PHE A 23 -6.92 2.53 -15.80
C PHE A 23 -7.60 3.79 -15.26
N PRO A 24 -8.83 4.11 -15.72
CA PRO A 24 -9.56 5.27 -15.25
C PRO A 24 -9.87 5.17 -13.75
N VAL A 25 -9.44 6.17 -12.99
CA VAL A 25 -9.69 6.26 -11.55
C VAL A 25 -11.20 6.26 -11.26
N ARG A 26 -11.62 5.59 -10.21
CA ARG A 26 -13.01 5.34 -9.78
C ARG A 26 -13.80 4.40 -10.68
N ARG A 27 -13.18 3.82 -11.71
CA ARG A 27 -13.83 2.92 -12.64
C ARG A 27 -13.20 1.52 -12.72
N PHE A 28 -12.32 1.16 -11.77
CA PHE A 28 -11.69 -0.16 -11.75
C PHE A 28 -12.67 -1.34 -11.73
N PRO A 29 -13.87 -1.23 -11.13
CA PRO A 29 -14.88 -2.28 -11.25
C PRO A 29 -15.25 -2.66 -12.69
N GLU A 30 -15.18 -1.71 -13.62
CA GLU A 30 -15.45 -1.94 -15.05
C GLU A 30 -14.30 -2.65 -15.78
N PHE A 31 -13.07 -2.57 -15.23
CA PHE A 31 -11.83 -3.12 -15.79
C PHE A 31 -11.27 -4.29 -14.98
N ARG A 32 -12.11 -4.91 -14.17
CA ARG A 32 -11.71 -5.96 -13.21
C ARG A 32 -10.90 -7.08 -13.83
N GLN A 33 -11.35 -7.59 -14.99
CA GLN A 33 -10.66 -8.66 -15.69
C GLN A 33 -9.32 -8.20 -16.25
N ASP A 34 -9.25 -7.02 -16.85
CA ASP A 34 -8.02 -6.49 -17.42
C ASP A 34 -6.96 -6.25 -16.32
N ILE A 35 -7.39 -5.74 -15.16
CA ILE A 35 -6.54 -5.57 -13.98
C ILE A 35 -6.02 -6.91 -13.48
N LEU A 36 -6.87 -7.95 -13.43
CA LEU A 36 -6.46 -9.30 -13.06
C LEU A 36 -5.38 -9.83 -14.01
N GLU A 37 -5.58 -9.71 -15.33
CA GLU A 37 -4.61 -10.20 -16.32
C GLU A 37 -3.26 -9.49 -16.19
N VAL A 38 -3.26 -8.17 -15.96
CA VAL A 38 -2.02 -7.42 -15.67
C VAL A 38 -1.32 -8.01 -14.43
N MET A 39 -2.05 -8.27 -13.35
CA MET A 39 -1.47 -8.82 -12.13
C MET A 39 -0.96 -10.25 -12.31
N VAL A 40 -1.65 -11.08 -13.09
CA VAL A 40 -1.21 -12.43 -13.45
C VAL A 40 0.09 -12.38 -14.24
N GLN A 41 0.20 -11.46 -15.20
CA GLN A 41 1.43 -11.26 -15.95
C GLN A 41 2.57 -10.78 -15.06
N LEU A 42 2.33 -9.82 -14.15
CA LEU A 42 3.32 -9.36 -13.18
C LEU A 42 3.79 -10.50 -12.27
N ASN A 43 2.87 -11.33 -11.79
CA ASN A 43 3.22 -12.50 -11.00
C ASN A 43 4.15 -13.47 -11.75
N SER A 44 3.82 -13.74 -13.02
CA SER A 44 4.65 -14.62 -13.86
C SER A 44 6.04 -14.05 -14.16
N THR A 45 6.12 -12.72 -14.37
CA THR A 45 7.36 -12.05 -14.77
C THR A 45 8.29 -11.77 -13.58
N LEU A 46 7.72 -11.33 -12.44
CA LEU A 46 8.49 -10.89 -11.28
C LEU A 46 8.67 -11.98 -10.23
N ALA A 47 7.78 -12.99 -10.20
CA ALA A 47 7.76 -14.07 -9.22
C ALA A 47 8.00 -13.56 -7.77
N PRO A 48 7.20 -12.62 -7.25
CA PRO A 48 7.46 -11.99 -5.97
C PRO A 48 7.27 -12.97 -4.81
N ASN A 49 8.09 -12.84 -3.77
CA ASN A 49 7.92 -13.59 -2.52
C ASN A 49 6.92 -12.95 -1.57
N LEU A 50 6.71 -11.65 -1.71
CA LEU A 50 5.77 -10.85 -0.92
C LEU A 50 5.07 -9.82 -1.82
N VAL A 51 3.76 -9.69 -1.63
CA VAL A 51 2.93 -8.66 -2.28
C VAL A 51 2.23 -7.84 -1.20
N ILE A 52 2.23 -6.52 -1.35
CA ILE A 52 1.53 -5.59 -0.47
C ILE A 52 0.41 -4.93 -1.26
N LEU A 53 -0.83 -5.06 -0.80
CA LEU A 53 -2.06 -4.60 -1.45
C LEU A 53 -2.89 -3.74 -0.48
N PRO A 54 -3.93 -3.03 -0.94
CA PRO A 54 -4.94 -2.52 -0.02
C PRO A 54 -5.55 -3.65 0.82
N ASN A 55 -5.91 -3.40 2.09
CA ASN A 55 -6.62 -4.42 2.87
C ASN A 55 -8.00 -4.73 2.25
N GLN A 56 -8.53 -5.92 2.53
CA GLN A 56 -9.77 -6.39 1.90
C GLN A 56 -11.04 -5.64 2.35
N ASN A 57 -10.95 -4.91 3.47
CA ASN A 57 -12.05 -4.12 4.04
C ASN A 57 -11.97 -2.63 3.64
N ASP A 58 -11.13 -2.29 2.68
CA ASP A 58 -11.09 -0.94 2.11
C ASP A 58 -12.38 -0.65 1.33
N THR A 59 -13.06 0.45 1.66
CA THR A 59 -14.34 0.82 1.07
C THR A 59 -14.23 1.54 -0.27
N HIS A 60 -13.01 1.93 -0.67
CA HIS A 60 -12.79 2.56 -1.97
C HIS A 60 -12.89 1.51 -3.09
N GLN A 61 -13.79 1.73 -4.05
CA GLN A 61 -14.08 0.76 -5.12
C GLN A 61 -12.85 0.29 -5.90
N ASP A 62 -11.89 1.20 -6.18
CA ASP A 62 -10.69 0.84 -6.92
C ASP A 62 -9.75 -0.01 -6.05
N HIS A 63 -9.58 0.33 -4.77
CA HIS A 63 -8.77 -0.45 -3.83
C HIS A 63 -9.36 -1.84 -3.61
N ASN A 64 -10.69 -1.94 -3.53
CA ASN A 64 -11.39 -3.20 -3.41
C ASN A 64 -11.10 -4.13 -4.60
N VAL A 65 -11.14 -3.61 -5.84
CA VAL A 65 -10.76 -4.38 -7.02
C VAL A 65 -9.31 -4.83 -6.95
N ILE A 66 -8.37 -3.93 -6.62
CA ILE A 66 -6.94 -4.26 -6.50
C ILE A 66 -6.70 -5.35 -5.47
N SER A 67 -7.35 -5.25 -4.31
CA SER A 67 -7.23 -6.23 -3.23
C SER A 67 -7.74 -7.61 -3.64
N HIS A 68 -8.95 -7.67 -4.21
CA HIS A 68 -9.59 -8.95 -4.59
C HIS A 68 -8.91 -9.61 -5.79
N GLU A 69 -8.57 -8.85 -6.83
CA GLU A 69 -7.92 -9.42 -8.00
C GLU A 69 -6.45 -9.76 -7.71
N GLY A 70 -5.78 -8.98 -6.85
CA GLY A 70 -4.46 -9.33 -6.36
C GLY A 70 -4.46 -10.64 -5.56
N PHE A 71 -5.46 -10.86 -4.69
CA PHE A 71 -5.61 -12.13 -3.98
C PHE A 71 -5.75 -13.33 -4.93
N ARG A 72 -6.43 -13.15 -6.06
CA ARG A 72 -6.59 -14.17 -7.12
C ARG A 72 -5.31 -14.39 -7.92
N ALA A 73 -4.62 -13.29 -8.29
CA ALA A 73 -3.44 -13.35 -9.15
C ALA A 73 -2.22 -13.95 -8.42
N PHE A 74 -2.02 -13.61 -7.14
CA PHE A 74 -0.84 -13.98 -6.34
C PHE A 74 -1.12 -15.14 -5.38
N LYS A 75 -1.77 -16.22 -5.85
CA LYS A 75 -2.25 -17.33 -5.01
C LYS A 75 -1.18 -18.05 -4.20
N LYS A 76 0.07 -18.04 -4.67
CA LYS A 76 1.20 -18.79 -4.07
C LYS A 76 2.25 -17.84 -3.48
N THR A 77 1.88 -16.61 -3.16
CA THR A 77 2.77 -15.57 -2.66
C THR A 77 2.30 -15.09 -1.29
N SER A 78 3.21 -14.79 -0.38
CA SER A 78 2.86 -14.12 0.88
C SER A 78 2.23 -12.76 0.58
N MET A 79 1.24 -12.37 1.39
CA MET A 79 0.42 -11.19 1.10
C MET A 79 0.08 -10.41 2.36
N LEU A 80 0.33 -9.11 2.31
CA LEU A 80 -0.01 -8.15 3.35
C LEU A 80 -1.00 -7.11 2.83
N GLY A 81 -2.01 -6.80 3.62
CA GLY A 81 -2.94 -5.71 3.38
C GLY A 81 -2.51 -4.46 4.13
N TYR A 82 -2.20 -3.35 3.43
CA TYR A 82 -1.83 -2.10 4.09
C TYR A 82 -3.04 -1.33 4.62
N GLU A 83 -2.80 -0.52 5.63
CA GLU A 83 -3.80 0.29 6.30
C GLU A 83 -4.04 1.64 5.59
N LEU A 84 -5.32 1.97 5.38
CA LEU A 84 -5.79 3.32 5.06
C LEU A 84 -6.94 3.68 6.00
N PRO A 85 -6.69 4.27 7.17
CA PRO A 85 -7.70 4.47 8.23
C PRO A 85 -8.96 5.21 7.79
N TRP A 86 -8.82 6.11 6.81
CA TRP A 86 -9.96 6.90 6.29
C TRP A 86 -10.86 6.14 5.30
N ASN A 87 -10.40 4.99 4.81
CA ASN A 87 -11.17 4.15 3.89
C ASN A 87 -11.61 2.82 4.51
N SER A 88 -10.97 2.40 5.61
CA SER A 88 -11.22 1.09 6.21
C SER A 88 -12.08 1.24 7.46
N LEU A 89 -13.26 0.61 7.47
CA LEU A 89 -14.10 0.53 8.66
C LEU A 89 -13.47 -0.36 9.73
N THR A 90 -12.77 -1.40 9.30
CA THR A 90 -12.06 -2.35 10.16
C THR A 90 -10.74 -2.75 9.51
N ILE A 91 -9.73 -2.99 10.34
CA ILE A 91 -8.48 -3.62 9.92
C ILE A 91 -8.05 -4.65 10.97
N THR A 92 -7.65 -5.81 10.53
CA THR A 92 -7.05 -6.84 11.40
C THR A 92 -5.56 -6.57 11.54
N THR A 93 -5.14 -6.04 12.68
CA THR A 93 -3.76 -5.63 12.94
C THR A 93 -2.92 -6.83 13.38
N THR A 94 -2.44 -7.64 12.44
CA THR A 94 -1.75 -8.90 12.72
C THR A 94 -0.28 -8.91 12.34
N GLY A 95 0.17 -8.00 11.49
CA GLY A 95 1.56 -7.83 11.10
C GLY A 95 2.05 -6.43 11.42
N PHE A 96 3.22 -6.31 12.04
CA PHE A 96 3.83 -5.02 12.36
C PHE A 96 5.23 -4.93 11.77
N VAL A 97 5.55 -3.78 11.22
CA VAL A 97 6.91 -3.42 10.79
C VAL A 97 7.39 -2.29 11.68
N VAL A 98 8.40 -2.56 12.50
CA VAL A 98 9.02 -1.54 13.37
C VAL A 98 9.77 -0.54 12.50
N LEU A 99 9.53 0.74 12.76
CA LEU A 99 10.15 1.83 12.03
C LEU A 99 11.09 2.63 12.93
N GLU A 100 12.08 3.25 12.29
CA GLU A 100 12.96 4.25 12.88
C GLU A 100 12.61 5.64 12.33
N GLU A 101 13.11 6.70 12.99
CA GLU A 101 12.88 8.09 12.57
C GLU A 101 13.18 8.35 11.08
N PRO A 102 14.31 7.87 10.51
CA PRO A 102 14.61 8.09 9.09
C PRO A 102 13.57 7.47 8.13
N HIS A 103 12.94 6.36 8.51
CA HIS A 103 11.89 5.75 7.69
C HIS A 103 10.64 6.65 7.63
N LEU A 104 10.29 7.27 8.77
CA LEU A 104 9.18 8.22 8.84
C LEU A 104 9.47 9.50 8.04
N ASP A 105 10.69 10.02 8.12
CA ASP A 105 11.10 11.19 7.36
C ASP A 105 10.97 10.95 5.86
N LEU A 106 11.45 9.80 5.39
CA LEU A 106 11.30 9.38 3.98
C LEU A 106 9.83 9.24 3.58
N LYS A 107 9.00 8.65 4.44
CA LYS A 107 7.55 8.52 4.18
C LYS A 107 6.88 9.89 4.10
N VAL A 108 7.17 10.79 5.02
CA VAL A 108 6.66 12.17 5.03
C VAL A 108 7.06 12.90 3.75
N ASP A 109 8.32 12.81 3.36
CA ASP A 109 8.84 13.44 2.14
C ASP A 109 8.18 12.87 0.88
N ALA A 110 7.93 11.56 0.83
CA ALA A 110 7.22 10.92 -0.27
C ALA A 110 5.76 11.39 -0.34
N VAL A 111 5.07 11.48 0.81
CA VAL A 111 3.67 11.97 0.86
C VAL A 111 3.59 13.43 0.43
N LYS A 112 4.53 14.30 0.83
CA LYS A 112 4.60 15.71 0.41
C LYS A 112 4.72 15.89 -1.12
N CYS A 113 5.16 14.88 -1.86
CA CYS A 113 5.20 14.92 -3.33
C CYS A 113 3.82 14.91 -3.98
N TYR A 114 2.77 14.53 -3.23
CA TYR A 114 1.38 14.54 -3.71
C TYR A 114 0.69 15.89 -3.43
N GLU A 115 1.16 16.95 -4.09
CA GLU A 115 0.60 18.30 -3.96
C GLU A 115 -0.91 18.35 -4.22
N SER A 116 -1.40 17.51 -5.16
CA SER A 116 -2.82 17.37 -5.46
C SER A 116 -3.66 16.84 -4.30
N GLN A 117 -3.02 16.28 -3.26
CA GLN A 117 -3.68 15.74 -2.06
C GLN A 117 -3.39 16.54 -0.78
N SER A 118 -2.61 17.61 -0.87
CA SER A 118 -2.13 18.38 0.30
C SER A 118 -3.24 18.97 1.19
N PHE A 119 -4.44 19.17 0.63
CA PHE A 119 -5.62 19.65 1.36
C PHE A 119 -6.26 18.57 2.25
N ARG A 120 -5.83 17.34 2.15
CA ARG A 120 -6.40 16.21 2.91
C ARG A 120 -5.65 16.00 4.21
N GLY A 121 -6.35 15.93 5.34
CA GLY A 121 -5.75 15.77 6.67
C GLY A 121 -4.84 14.55 6.79
N TYR A 122 -5.13 13.46 6.10
CA TYR A 122 -4.30 12.25 6.12
C TYR A 122 -3.01 12.35 5.28
N ALA A 123 -2.85 13.39 4.46
CA ALA A 123 -1.62 13.65 3.70
C ALA A 123 -0.61 14.52 4.48
N GLY A 124 -0.94 14.93 5.70
CA GLY A 124 -0.08 15.74 6.55
C GLY A 124 0.94 14.90 7.33
N GLU A 125 2.10 15.53 7.63
CA GLU A 125 3.15 14.91 8.46
C GLU A 125 2.64 14.50 9.83
N GLU A 126 1.81 15.32 10.46
CA GLU A 126 1.22 15.07 11.78
C GLU A 126 0.44 13.76 11.77
N PHE A 127 -0.38 13.53 10.75
CA PHE A 127 -1.15 12.28 10.62
C PHE A 127 -0.22 11.07 10.46
N VAL A 128 0.77 11.15 9.57
CA VAL A 128 1.71 10.05 9.31
C VAL A 128 2.45 9.65 10.58
N ARG A 129 2.97 10.64 11.34
CA ARG A 129 3.70 10.38 12.58
C ARG A 129 2.80 9.88 13.70
N SER A 130 1.61 10.47 13.87
CA SER A 130 0.65 10.04 14.89
C SER A 130 0.17 8.60 14.69
N LEU A 131 -0.08 8.20 13.43
CA LEU A 131 -0.45 6.83 13.11
C LEU A 131 0.68 5.86 13.45
N ALA A 132 1.93 6.18 13.08
CA ALA A 132 3.08 5.34 13.37
C ALA A 132 3.33 5.20 14.90
N ILE A 133 3.13 6.26 15.69
CA ILE A 133 3.19 6.23 17.16
C ILE A 133 2.09 5.31 17.71
N THR A 134 0.86 5.49 17.21
CA THR A 134 -0.29 4.68 17.65
C THR A 134 -0.03 3.19 17.43
N ARG A 135 0.50 2.83 16.26
CA ARG A 135 0.81 1.44 15.93
C ARG A 135 2.04 0.91 16.68
N GLY A 136 3.05 1.75 16.89
CA GLY A 136 4.20 1.40 17.72
C GLY A 136 3.81 1.09 19.16
N THR A 137 2.90 1.88 19.75
CA THR A 137 2.40 1.68 21.10
C THR A 137 1.75 0.31 21.30
N GLN A 138 1.09 -0.24 20.26
CA GLN A 138 0.44 -1.56 20.35
C GLN A 138 1.42 -2.71 20.58
N ILE A 139 2.68 -2.56 20.17
CA ILE A 139 3.73 -3.58 20.31
C ILE A 139 4.92 -3.13 21.18
N GLY A 140 4.78 -2.01 21.90
CA GLY A 140 5.80 -1.52 22.81
C GLY A 140 7.03 -0.92 22.15
N CYS A 141 6.94 -0.41 20.91
CA CYS A 141 8.00 0.34 20.25
C CYS A 141 7.56 1.78 19.94
N ARG A 142 8.51 2.62 19.51
CA ARG A 142 8.24 4.04 19.26
C ARG A 142 7.37 4.24 18.01
N TYR A 143 7.70 3.55 16.92
CA TYR A 143 7.02 3.68 15.65
C TYR A 143 6.82 2.32 14.99
N ALA A 144 5.66 2.10 14.39
CA ALA A 144 5.40 0.94 13.55
C ALA A 144 4.42 1.27 12.44
N GLU A 145 4.43 0.48 11.39
CA GLU A 145 3.32 0.31 10.46
C GLU A 145 2.63 -1.02 10.74
N VAL A 146 1.32 -1.06 10.48
CA VAL A 146 0.52 -2.26 10.66
C VAL A 146 0.02 -2.78 9.31
N PHE A 147 -0.06 -4.08 9.22
CA PHE A 147 -0.60 -4.80 8.09
C PHE A 147 -1.56 -5.90 8.55
N GLU A 148 -2.56 -6.17 7.75
CA GLU A 148 -3.32 -7.40 7.81
C GLU A 148 -2.53 -8.49 7.11
N VAL A 149 -2.18 -9.57 7.82
CA VAL A 149 -1.53 -10.74 7.21
C VAL A 149 -2.61 -11.57 6.50
N THR A 150 -2.82 -11.28 5.22
CA THR A 150 -3.80 -11.98 4.39
C THR A 150 -3.36 -13.42 4.06
N ARG A 151 -2.06 -13.61 3.86
CA ARG A 151 -1.41 -14.92 3.65
C ARG A 151 0.05 -14.83 4.02
N TRP A 152 0.53 -15.84 4.75
CA TRP A 152 1.94 -16.00 5.05
C TRP A 152 2.40 -17.39 4.68
N ILE A 153 3.40 -17.48 3.82
CA ILE A 153 3.97 -18.76 3.34
C ILE A 153 5.40 -18.83 3.85
N ILE A 154 5.68 -19.89 4.61
CA ILE A 154 7.02 -20.24 5.09
C ILE A 154 7.44 -21.46 4.31
N SER A 155 8.58 -21.41 3.63
CA SER A 155 9.13 -22.50 2.82
C SER A 155 10.57 -22.78 3.22
#